data_3ae3ad6c7f794aedf7090ee6996fdb5d
#
_entry.id   3ae3ad6c7f794aedf7090ee6996fdb5d
#
_cell.length_a   1.000
_cell.length_b   1.000
_cell.length_c   1.000
_cell.angle_alpha   90.00
_cell.angle_beta   90.00
_cell.angle_gamma   90.00
#
_symmetry.space_group_name_H-M   'P 1'
#
loop_
_entity.id
_entity.type
_entity.pdbx_description
1 polymer ?
#
loop_
_entity_poly.entity_id
_entity_poly.type
_entity_poly.pdbx_seq_one_letter_code
_entity_poly.pdbx_strand_id
1 'polypeptide(L)'
;MVKGRAISIGDLKTALDKSYSKTKIKSGFGDFDVDSDLTTNETQVYNNPKTGQVLVVHRGTQGLRDVFTDIAYTATGYKGKRFKDANKIQKLAEKKYGAENVSTLGHSLGSLVSSDVGSNSKEIINYNKPIIQWSKKRDNEYNVSTQNDPFSWFHKPKNQIIISK
;
A
#
# COMPACT_ATOMS: atom_id res chain seq x y z
N MET A 1 8.54 -25.16 -8.73
CA MET A 1 8.15 -23.87 -8.13
C MET A 1 7.99 -22.84 -9.24
N VAL A 2 6.78 -22.41 -9.53
CA VAL A 2 6.59 -21.26 -10.42
C VAL A 2 7.01 -20.04 -9.60
N LYS A 3 8.15 -19.42 -9.93
CA LYS A 3 8.52 -18.12 -9.39
C LYS A 3 7.35 -17.18 -9.66
N GLY A 4 6.68 -16.70 -8.60
CA GLY A 4 5.55 -15.80 -8.74
C GLY A 4 5.95 -14.61 -9.60
N ARG A 5 5.22 -14.43 -10.70
CA ARG A 5 5.44 -13.31 -11.63
C ARG A 5 5.27 -12.02 -10.84
N ALA A 6 6.19 -11.08 -10.99
CA ALA A 6 6.06 -9.76 -10.36
C ALA A 6 4.76 -9.10 -10.83
N ILE A 7 4.06 -8.39 -9.93
CA ILE A 7 2.88 -7.58 -10.28
C ILE A 7 3.37 -6.45 -11.20
N SER A 8 2.70 -6.24 -12.32
CA SER A 8 3.10 -5.22 -13.29
C SER A 8 2.93 -3.81 -12.71
N ILE A 9 3.75 -2.86 -13.17
CA ILE A 9 3.61 -1.44 -12.80
C ILE A 9 2.23 -0.91 -13.19
N GLY A 10 1.68 -1.37 -14.33
CA GLY A 10 0.34 -1.01 -14.78
C GLY A 10 -0.74 -1.48 -13.80
N ASP A 11 -0.63 -2.70 -13.28
CA ASP A 11 -1.57 -3.23 -12.29
C ASP A 11 -1.46 -2.48 -10.96
N LEU A 12 -0.24 -2.18 -10.50
CA LEU A 12 -0.02 -1.39 -9.28
C LEU A 12 -0.63 0.01 -9.42
N LYS A 13 -0.43 0.68 -10.56
CA LYS A 13 -1.02 1.99 -10.84
C LYS A 13 -2.54 1.91 -10.86
N THR A 14 -3.11 0.94 -11.55
CA THR A 14 -4.57 0.73 -11.60
C THR A 14 -5.15 0.50 -10.21
N ALA A 15 -4.51 -0.32 -9.38
CA ALA A 15 -4.93 -0.58 -8.01
C ALA A 15 -4.91 0.70 -7.16
N LEU A 16 -3.87 1.53 -7.29
CA LEU A 16 -3.79 2.82 -6.61
C LEU A 16 -4.89 3.78 -7.06
N ASP A 17 -5.11 3.93 -8.36
CA ASP A 17 -6.15 4.81 -8.90
C ASP A 17 -7.55 4.38 -8.40
N LYS A 18 -7.84 3.07 -8.41
CA LYS A 18 -9.10 2.53 -7.88
C LYS A 18 -9.24 2.79 -6.37
N SER A 19 -8.16 2.78 -5.61
CA SER A 19 -8.20 2.98 -4.16
C SER A 19 -8.76 4.34 -3.75
N TYR A 20 -8.71 5.34 -4.63
CA TYR A 20 -9.25 6.68 -4.41
C TYR A 20 -10.73 6.83 -4.83
N SER A 21 -11.41 5.74 -5.15
CA SER A 21 -12.86 5.77 -5.39
C SER A 21 -13.61 6.29 -4.15
N LYS A 22 -14.64 7.12 -4.40
CA LYS A 22 -15.51 7.64 -3.34
C LYS A 22 -16.44 6.57 -2.74
N THR A 23 -16.61 5.46 -3.44
CA THR A 23 -17.47 4.36 -3.02
C THR A 23 -16.65 3.09 -2.82
N LYS A 24 -17.19 2.16 -2.01
CA LYS A 24 -16.58 0.84 -1.84
C LYS A 24 -16.37 0.16 -3.19
N ILE A 25 -15.17 -0.33 -3.43
CA ILE A 25 -14.82 -1.06 -4.65
C ILE A 25 -15.60 -2.37 -4.70
N LYS A 26 -16.26 -2.61 -5.84
CA LYS A 26 -17.06 -3.81 -6.09
C LYS A 26 -16.52 -4.68 -7.22
N SER A 27 -15.54 -4.20 -7.95
CA SER A 27 -14.96 -4.92 -9.10
C SER A 27 -13.44 -4.93 -9.05
N GLY A 28 -12.85 -6.00 -9.55
CA GLY A 28 -11.42 -6.12 -9.76
C GLY A 28 -10.90 -5.35 -10.97
N PHE A 29 -9.72 -5.70 -11.44
CA PHE A 29 -9.08 -5.16 -12.63
C PHE A 29 -8.14 -6.21 -13.23
N GLY A 30 -8.02 -6.25 -14.56
CA GLY A 30 -7.19 -7.24 -15.23
C GLY A 30 -7.56 -8.66 -14.80
N ASP A 31 -6.58 -9.42 -14.33
CA ASP A 31 -6.76 -10.77 -13.78
C ASP A 31 -6.97 -10.79 -12.26
N PHE A 32 -7.10 -9.62 -11.64
CA PHE A 32 -7.34 -9.49 -10.20
C PHE A 32 -8.82 -9.33 -9.88
N ASP A 33 -9.33 -10.21 -9.04
CA ASP A 33 -10.67 -10.13 -8.48
C ASP A 33 -10.64 -9.41 -7.14
N VAL A 34 -11.70 -8.64 -6.83
CA VAL A 34 -11.83 -8.01 -5.51
C VAL A 34 -12.32 -9.02 -4.47
N ASP A 35 -11.66 -9.07 -3.32
CA ASP A 35 -12.17 -9.76 -2.14
C ASP A 35 -13.13 -8.82 -1.40
N SER A 36 -14.42 -8.96 -1.66
CA SER A 36 -15.45 -8.07 -1.12
C SER A 36 -15.61 -8.17 0.40
N ASP A 37 -15.26 -9.31 0.99
CA ASP A 37 -15.38 -9.55 2.44
C ASP A 37 -14.30 -8.80 3.21
N LEU A 38 -13.10 -8.68 2.62
CA LEU A 38 -11.95 -8.01 3.23
C LEU A 38 -11.79 -6.56 2.78
N THR A 39 -12.46 -6.14 1.71
CA THR A 39 -12.31 -4.80 1.15
C THR A 39 -13.17 -3.78 1.89
N THR A 40 -12.55 -2.66 2.25
CA THR A 40 -13.19 -1.46 2.81
C THR A 40 -12.91 -0.24 1.91
N ASN A 41 -13.40 0.94 2.30
CA ASN A 41 -13.07 2.18 1.57
C ASN A 41 -11.59 2.59 1.70
N GLU A 42 -10.92 2.19 2.77
CA GLU A 42 -9.53 2.59 3.07
C GLU A 42 -8.51 1.51 2.74
N THR A 43 -8.93 0.25 2.72
CA THR A 43 -8.08 -0.90 2.40
C THR A 43 -8.81 -1.81 1.42
N GLN A 44 -8.22 -2.08 0.28
CA GLN A 44 -8.75 -2.98 -0.73
C GLN A 44 -7.88 -4.24 -0.80
N VAL A 45 -8.54 -5.37 -0.99
CA VAL A 45 -7.89 -6.68 -1.15
C VAL A 45 -8.28 -7.26 -2.49
N TYR A 46 -7.28 -7.58 -3.30
CA TYR A 46 -7.44 -8.20 -4.60
C TYR A 46 -6.67 -9.51 -4.64
N ASN A 47 -7.21 -10.50 -5.33
CA ASN A 47 -6.52 -11.76 -5.57
C ASN A 47 -6.53 -12.09 -7.06
N ASN A 48 -5.45 -12.69 -7.54
CA ASN A 48 -5.35 -13.20 -8.90
C ASN A 48 -5.49 -14.73 -8.84
N PRO A 49 -6.64 -15.28 -9.26
CA PRO A 49 -6.88 -16.72 -9.15
C PRO A 49 -6.00 -17.57 -10.08
N LYS A 50 -5.40 -16.94 -11.12
CA LYS A 50 -4.51 -17.65 -12.05
C LYS A 50 -3.10 -17.83 -11.49
N THR A 51 -2.64 -16.87 -10.69
CA THR A 51 -1.25 -16.86 -10.19
C THR A 51 -1.15 -17.07 -8.68
N GLY A 52 -2.24 -16.92 -7.94
CA GLY A 52 -2.25 -16.93 -6.49
C GLY A 52 -1.75 -15.63 -5.84
N GLN A 53 -1.35 -14.63 -6.64
CA GLN A 53 -0.90 -13.34 -6.12
C GLN A 53 -2.05 -12.59 -5.45
N VAL A 54 -1.73 -11.92 -4.36
CA VAL A 54 -2.68 -11.07 -3.61
C VAL A 54 -2.10 -9.68 -3.44
N LEU A 55 -2.93 -8.67 -3.62
CA LEU A 55 -2.56 -7.28 -3.45
C LEU A 55 -3.45 -6.64 -2.39
N VAL A 56 -2.85 -6.16 -1.30
CA VAL A 56 -3.52 -5.39 -0.26
C VAL A 56 -3.13 -3.92 -0.43
N VAL A 57 -4.11 -3.07 -0.72
CA VAL A 57 -3.89 -1.66 -1.04
C VAL A 57 -4.40 -0.78 0.09
N HIS A 58 -3.50 0.02 0.65
CA HIS A 58 -3.84 1.03 1.66
C HIS A 58 -3.87 2.41 1.02
N ARG A 59 -5.07 2.98 0.94
CA ARG A 59 -5.31 4.29 0.33
C ARG A 59 -4.64 5.41 1.12
N GLY A 60 -4.17 6.46 0.43
CA GLY A 60 -3.84 7.75 1.03
C GLY A 60 -5.08 8.55 1.43
N THR A 61 -4.87 9.74 1.99
CA THR A 61 -5.95 10.68 2.31
C THR A 61 -6.43 11.39 1.04
N GLN A 62 -7.71 11.65 0.94
CA GLN A 62 -8.30 12.45 -0.14
C GLN A 62 -8.18 13.94 0.20
N GLY A 63 -7.48 14.70 -0.64
CA GLY A 63 -7.32 16.14 -0.49
C GLY A 63 -5.98 16.54 0.13
N LEU A 64 -5.29 17.49 -0.51
CA LEU A 64 -3.95 17.94 -0.10
C LEU A 64 -3.90 18.53 1.31
N ARG A 65 -4.95 19.27 1.70
CA ARG A 65 -5.00 19.92 3.02
C ARG A 65 -5.10 18.89 4.14
N ASP A 66 -5.91 17.87 3.94
CA ASP A 66 -6.10 16.80 4.91
C ASP A 66 -4.85 15.90 5.01
N VAL A 67 -4.13 15.72 3.88
CA VAL A 67 -2.86 14.98 3.86
C VAL A 67 -1.84 15.58 4.82
N PHE A 68 -1.63 16.90 4.79
CA PHE A 68 -0.66 17.55 5.69
C PHE A 68 -1.07 17.43 7.16
N THR A 69 -2.36 17.60 7.44
CA THR A 69 -2.88 17.46 8.81
C THR A 69 -2.73 16.03 9.33
N ASP A 70 -3.11 15.05 8.51
CA ASP A 70 -3.02 13.63 8.86
C ASP A 70 -1.57 13.18 9.03
N ILE A 71 -0.65 13.63 8.17
CA ILE A 71 0.78 13.34 8.28
C ILE A 71 1.35 13.97 9.56
N ALA A 72 1.02 15.23 9.83
CA ALA A 72 1.48 15.92 11.03
C ALA A 72 0.95 15.22 12.30
N TYR A 73 -0.31 14.82 12.31
CA TYR A 73 -0.90 14.08 13.42
C TYR A 73 -0.27 12.71 13.60
N THR A 74 -0.04 12.00 12.50
CA THR A 74 0.64 10.71 12.50
C THR A 74 2.11 10.83 12.89
N ALA A 75 2.76 11.97 12.60
CA ALA A 75 4.13 12.25 13.01
C ALA A 75 4.30 12.31 14.54
N THR A 76 3.24 12.51 15.31
CA THR A 76 3.25 12.41 16.77
C THR A 76 3.31 10.98 17.30
N GLY A 77 3.32 9.97 16.44
CA GLY A 77 3.28 8.55 16.80
C GLY A 77 1.86 7.99 17.00
N TYR A 78 0.83 8.81 16.81
CA TYR A 78 -0.55 8.37 16.97
C TYR A 78 -0.98 7.46 15.82
N LYS A 79 -1.18 6.19 16.17
CA LYS A 79 -1.72 5.18 15.27
C LYS A 79 -3.20 4.97 15.56
N GLY A 80 -4.04 5.84 15.00
CA GLY A 80 -5.47 5.83 15.22
C GLY A 80 -6.20 4.60 14.71
N LYS A 81 -7.52 4.67 14.70
CA LYS A 81 -8.43 3.60 14.23
C LYS A 81 -8.03 3.02 12.88
N ARG A 82 -7.60 3.87 11.94
CA ARG A 82 -7.20 3.49 10.60
C ARG A 82 -6.08 2.44 10.56
N PHE A 83 -5.03 2.63 11.37
CA PHE A 83 -3.92 1.66 11.47
C PHE A 83 -4.38 0.32 12.07
N LYS A 84 -5.27 0.36 13.05
CA LYS A 84 -5.84 -0.84 13.68
C LYS A 84 -6.71 -1.61 12.68
N ASP A 85 -7.58 -0.92 11.95
CA ASP A 85 -8.46 -1.53 10.94
C ASP A 85 -7.62 -2.11 9.78
N ALA A 86 -6.63 -1.37 9.29
CA ALA A 86 -5.71 -1.84 8.25
C ALA A 86 -4.94 -3.09 8.70
N ASN A 87 -4.42 -3.10 9.94
CA ASN A 87 -3.72 -4.26 10.49
C ASN A 87 -4.61 -5.50 10.58
N LYS A 88 -5.88 -5.31 10.96
CA LYS A 88 -6.85 -6.41 11.00
C LYS A 88 -7.05 -7.01 9.61
N ILE A 89 -7.29 -6.18 8.60
CA ILE A 89 -7.49 -6.63 7.22
C ILE A 89 -6.22 -7.28 6.66
N GLN A 90 -5.05 -6.68 6.89
CA GLN A 90 -3.77 -7.22 6.46
C GLN A 90 -3.57 -8.65 6.99
N LYS A 91 -3.76 -8.84 8.30
CA LYS A 91 -3.64 -10.16 8.93
C LYS A 91 -4.66 -11.18 8.42
N LEU A 92 -5.89 -10.74 8.15
CA LEU A 92 -6.92 -11.62 7.58
C LEU A 92 -6.56 -12.03 6.14
N ALA A 93 -6.04 -11.12 5.33
CA ALA A 93 -5.57 -11.43 3.98
C ALA A 93 -4.37 -12.39 4.01
N GLU A 94 -3.38 -12.13 4.85
CA GLU A 94 -2.21 -13.01 5.04
C GLU A 94 -2.62 -14.41 5.52
N LYS A 95 -3.58 -14.49 6.44
CA LYS A 95 -4.12 -15.77 6.90
C LYS A 95 -4.89 -16.52 5.82
N LYS A 96 -5.69 -15.80 5.02
CA LYS A 96 -6.54 -16.39 3.97
C LYS A 96 -5.73 -16.91 2.78
N TYR A 97 -4.71 -16.14 2.36
CA TYR A 97 -4.00 -16.37 1.11
C TYR A 97 -2.54 -16.83 1.27
N GLY A 98 -2.00 -16.79 2.49
CA GLY A 98 -0.58 -16.98 2.76
C GLY A 98 0.20 -15.64 2.64
N ALA A 99 0.97 -15.32 3.66
CA ALA A 99 1.74 -14.06 3.70
C ALA A 99 2.76 -13.94 2.55
N GLU A 100 3.32 -15.06 2.11
CA GLU A 100 4.25 -15.17 0.99
C GLU A 100 3.63 -14.84 -0.37
N ASN A 101 2.30 -14.82 -0.48
CA ASN A 101 1.55 -14.48 -1.69
C ASN A 101 1.05 -13.02 -1.67
N VAL A 102 1.14 -12.35 -0.52
CA VAL A 102 0.61 -11.00 -0.31
C VAL A 102 1.68 -9.95 -0.60
N SER A 103 1.40 -9.07 -1.57
CA SER A 103 2.10 -7.80 -1.77
C SER A 103 1.26 -6.67 -1.18
N THR A 104 1.88 -5.79 -0.40
CA THR A 104 1.20 -4.68 0.27
C THR A 104 1.57 -3.38 -0.42
N LEU A 105 0.58 -2.59 -0.79
CA LEU A 105 0.73 -1.36 -1.57
C LEU A 105 0.19 -0.16 -0.81
N GLY A 106 0.94 0.93 -0.77
CA GLY A 106 0.53 2.18 -0.16
C GLY A 106 0.91 3.42 -0.96
N HIS A 107 0.13 4.49 -0.82
CA HIS A 107 0.41 5.80 -1.39
C HIS A 107 0.24 6.88 -0.34
N SER A 108 1.18 7.84 -0.25
CA SER A 108 1.13 8.94 0.71
C SER A 108 0.94 8.43 2.15
N LEU A 109 -0.07 8.85 2.89
CA LEU A 109 -0.39 8.32 4.23
C LEU A 109 -0.59 6.80 4.23
N GLY A 110 -1.18 6.24 3.17
CA GLY A 110 -1.33 4.79 2.99
C GLY A 110 0.00 4.03 2.98
N SER A 111 1.09 4.68 2.57
CA SER A 111 2.43 4.10 2.61
C SER A 111 3.00 3.99 4.02
N LEU A 112 2.61 4.87 4.94
CA LEU A 112 2.93 4.73 6.36
C LEU A 112 2.18 3.56 6.98
N VAL A 113 0.91 3.39 6.59
CA VAL A 113 0.09 2.26 7.00
C VAL A 113 0.69 0.96 6.48
N SER A 114 0.99 0.87 5.18
CA SER A 114 1.56 -0.35 4.57
C SER A 114 2.88 -0.75 5.21
N SER A 115 3.77 0.19 5.49
CA SER A 115 5.04 -0.08 6.21
C SER A 115 4.82 -0.56 7.63
N ASP A 116 3.77 -0.10 8.29
CA ASP A 116 3.45 -0.52 9.65
C ASP A 116 2.89 -1.96 9.70
N VAL A 117 1.99 -2.30 8.79
CA VAL A 117 1.22 -3.55 8.83
C VAL A 117 1.79 -4.67 7.97
N GLY A 118 2.58 -4.36 6.96
CA GLY A 118 3.04 -5.30 5.92
C GLY A 118 4.30 -6.10 6.26
N SER A 119 4.70 -6.17 7.54
CA SER A 119 5.98 -6.81 7.92
C SER A 119 6.10 -8.28 7.52
N ASN A 120 5.00 -9.01 7.43
CA ASN A 120 4.97 -10.42 7.08
C ASN A 120 4.66 -10.66 5.61
N SER A 121 4.26 -9.63 4.86
CA SER A 121 3.96 -9.77 3.45
C SER A 121 5.24 -10.04 2.63
N LYS A 122 5.06 -10.62 1.45
CA LYS A 122 6.12 -10.87 0.49
C LYS A 122 6.94 -9.62 0.19
N GLU A 123 6.24 -8.51 0.00
CA GLU A 123 6.83 -7.21 -0.31
C GLU A 123 5.90 -6.06 0.09
N ILE A 124 6.48 -4.92 0.38
CA ILE A 124 5.78 -3.66 0.60
C ILE A 124 6.21 -2.70 -0.49
N ILE A 125 5.26 -2.16 -1.24
CA ILE A 125 5.50 -1.21 -2.32
C ILE A 125 4.84 0.11 -1.95
N ASN A 126 5.63 1.14 -1.77
CA ASN A 126 5.17 2.45 -1.38
C ASN A 126 5.41 3.49 -2.47
N TYR A 127 4.38 4.25 -2.76
CA TYR A 127 4.46 5.41 -3.64
C TYR A 127 4.41 6.71 -2.82
N ASN A 128 5.37 7.61 -3.07
CA ASN A 128 5.45 8.93 -2.45
C ASN A 128 5.28 8.85 -0.91
N LYS A 129 6.07 7.99 -0.28
CA LYS A 129 6.03 7.79 1.17
C LYS A 129 6.54 9.03 1.89
N PRO A 130 5.77 9.61 2.81
CA PRO A 130 6.24 10.71 3.65
C PRO A 130 7.39 10.25 4.54
N ILE A 131 8.36 11.14 4.72
CA ILE A 131 9.49 10.89 5.62
C ILE A 131 9.11 11.41 6.98
N ILE A 132 8.92 10.49 7.91
CA ILE A 132 8.72 10.81 9.31
C ILE A 132 9.62 9.94 10.18
N GLN A 133 10.11 10.52 11.25
CA GLN A 133 11.16 9.91 12.08
C GLN A 133 10.82 8.52 12.62
N TRP A 134 9.55 8.25 12.90
CA TRP A 134 9.11 6.96 13.44
C TRP A 134 8.65 5.96 12.37
N SER A 135 8.62 6.34 11.08
CA SER A 135 8.21 5.40 10.05
C SER A 135 9.17 4.22 10.01
N LYS A 136 8.61 3.03 10.12
CA LYS A 136 9.40 1.81 10.08
C LYS A 136 10.01 1.63 8.69
N LYS A 137 11.27 1.20 8.66
CA LYS A 137 11.94 0.72 7.45
C LYS A 137 11.96 -0.80 7.51
N ARG A 138 11.55 -1.45 6.44
CA ARG A 138 11.50 -2.91 6.34
C ARG A 138 12.45 -3.39 5.25
N ASP A 139 13.04 -4.57 5.42
CA ASP A 139 13.95 -5.15 4.43
C ASP A 139 13.22 -5.53 3.13
N ASN A 140 11.92 -5.85 3.23
CA ASN A 140 11.04 -6.16 2.11
C ASN A 140 10.31 -4.93 1.54
N GLU A 141 10.72 -3.71 1.89
CA GLU A 141 10.08 -2.47 1.48
C GLU A 141 10.77 -1.82 0.30
N TYR A 142 9.99 -1.47 -0.73
CA TYR A 142 10.40 -0.73 -1.91
C TYR A 142 9.65 0.59 -1.96
N ASN A 143 10.40 1.69 -2.03
CA ASN A 143 9.84 3.04 -2.09
C ASN A 143 10.00 3.59 -3.50
N VAL A 144 8.90 3.96 -4.13
CA VAL A 144 8.84 4.57 -5.44
C VAL A 144 8.49 6.04 -5.29
N SER A 145 9.31 6.92 -5.84
CA SER A 145 9.05 8.36 -5.83
C SER A 145 8.99 8.87 -7.26
N THR A 146 8.12 9.84 -7.50
CA THR A 146 8.14 10.60 -8.75
C THR A 146 9.14 11.74 -8.63
N GLN A 147 9.78 12.11 -9.74
CA GLN A 147 10.86 13.12 -9.77
C GLN A 147 10.43 14.50 -9.20
N ASN A 148 9.15 14.81 -9.22
CA ASN A 148 8.58 16.07 -8.75
C ASN A 148 7.83 15.94 -7.40
N ASP A 149 8.04 14.86 -6.67
CA ASP A 149 7.43 14.71 -5.35
C ASP A 149 8.21 15.53 -4.32
N PRO A 150 7.61 16.57 -3.70
CA PRO A 150 8.28 17.40 -2.71
C PRO A 150 8.75 16.62 -1.47
N PHE A 151 8.19 15.43 -1.23
CA PHE A 151 8.57 14.57 -0.11
C PHE A 151 9.76 13.67 -0.43
N SER A 152 10.14 13.50 -1.70
CA SER A 152 11.26 12.65 -2.13
C SER A 152 12.64 13.27 -1.88
N TRP A 153 12.71 14.59 -1.64
CA TRP A 153 13.96 15.34 -1.55
C TRP A 153 14.77 15.06 -0.30
N PHE A 154 14.15 14.57 0.75
CA PHE A 154 14.77 14.45 2.08
C PHE A 154 15.34 13.07 2.40
N HIS A 155 15.18 12.08 1.55
CA HIS A 155 15.64 10.73 1.88
C HIS A 155 16.01 9.89 0.64
N LYS A 156 17.18 9.24 0.73
CA LYS A 156 17.50 8.12 -0.16
C LYS A 156 17.30 6.83 0.63
N PRO A 157 16.14 6.19 0.58
CA PRO A 157 15.96 4.88 1.18
C PRO A 157 16.81 3.85 0.45
N LYS A 158 17.17 2.78 1.13
CA LYS A 158 18.06 1.72 0.65
C LYS A 158 17.57 1.05 -0.66
N ASN A 159 16.27 1.13 -0.95
CA ASN A 159 15.61 0.55 -2.13
C ASN A 159 14.68 1.58 -2.80
N GLN A 160 15.23 2.71 -3.23
CA GLN A 160 14.44 3.73 -3.91
C GLN A 160 14.48 3.50 -5.42
N ILE A 161 13.30 3.47 -6.05
CA ILE A 161 13.13 3.49 -7.49
C ILE A 161 12.59 4.88 -7.87
N ILE A 162 13.36 5.63 -8.64
CA ILE A 162 12.93 6.94 -9.17
C ILE A 162 12.37 6.71 -10.57
N ILE A 163 11.12 7.06 -10.78
CA ILE A 163 10.49 7.03 -12.10
C ILE A 163 10.53 8.46 -12.66
N SER A 164 11.31 8.64 -13.71
CA SER A 164 11.23 9.84 -14.55
C SER A 164 9.98 9.76 -15.43
N LYS A 165 9.28 10.90 -15.59
CA LYS A 165 8.22 11.04 -16.59
C LYS A 165 8.81 11.11 -17.98
#